data_91a828d2076706d3d584744d9007371d
#
_entry.id   91a828d2076706d3d584744d9007371d
#
_cell.length_a   1.000
_cell.length_b   1.000
_cell.length_c   1.000
_cell.angle_alpha   90.00
_cell.angle_beta   90.00
_cell.angle_gamma   90.00
#
_symmetry.space_group_name_H-M   'P 1'
#
loop_
_entity.id
_entity.type
_entity.pdbx_description
1 polymer ?
#
loop_
_entity_poly.entity_id
_entity_poly.type
_entity_poly.pdbx_seq_one_letter_code
_entity_poly.pdbx_strand_id
1 'polypeptide(L)'
;MGQTIVFAHRGLPVKFAENSLQGFKYAVEHGAEGVEFDVHLTKDKVPVVMHDETLDRTTNGTGYIKDYTLNEIRKFHLENGEPVPLLSELFEILQDKDLYINLEFKTNKIHDVGIEAIVLSLAKQYHFVHPIIFSSFNCQTLKNCQKIDAQQQYCF
;
A
#
# COMPACT_ATOMS: atom_id res chain seq x y z
N MET A 1 20.69 -19.31 -12.94
CA MET A 1 20.92 -18.28 -11.89
C MET A 1 19.64 -17.49 -11.76
N GLY A 2 19.09 -17.38 -10.54
CA GLY A 2 17.90 -16.55 -10.31
C GLY A 2 18.24 -15.06 -10.53
N GLN A 3 17.39 -14.36 -11.27
CA GLN A 3 17.51 -12.91 -11.43
C GLN A 3 17.11 -12.24 -10.11
N THR A 4 17.91 -11.31 -9.61
CA THR A 4 17.54 -10.48 -8.47
C THR A 4 16.55 -9.42 -8.92
N ILE A 5 15.41 -9.30 -8.24
CA ILE A 5 14.39 -8.29 -8.50
C ILE A 5 14.59 -7.14 -7.52
N VAL A 6 14.65 -5.91 -8.03
CA VAL A 6 14.81 -4.69 -7.22
C VAL A 6 13.48 -4.00 -7.05
N PHE A 7 13.04 -3.81 -5.80
CA PHE A 7 11.81 -3.11 -5.45
C PHE A 7 12.06 -1.64 -5.14
N ALA A 8 11.27 -0.76 -5.73
CA ALA A 8 11.18 0.64 -5.32
C ALA A 8 10.37 0.73 -4.02
N HIS A 9 11.09 0.73 -2.89
CA HIS A 9 10.53 0.75 -1.54
C HIS A 9 9.82 2.07 -1.26
N ARG A 10 8.52 2.04 -1.01
CA ARG A 10 7.63 3.22 -0.83
C ARG A 10 7.71 4.22 -2.00
N GLY A 11 7.84 3.71 -3.23
CA GLY A 11 8.14 4.52 -4.39
C GLY A 11 9.63 4.85 -4.52
N LEU A 12 10.03 6.11 -4.41
CA LEU A 12 11.43 6.53 -4.43
C LEU A 12 11.65 7.66 -3.40
N PRO A 13 11.70 7.37 -2.08
CA PRO A 13 11.67 8.37 -1.01
C PRO A 13 12.90 9.29 -0.96
N VAL A 14 13.98 8.94 -1.63
CA VAL A 14 15.15 9.81 -1.79
C VAL A 14 14.91 10.98 -2.76
N LYS A 15 13.85 10.92 -3.56
CA LYS A 15 13.54 11.91 -4.60
C LYS A 15 12.13 12.49 -4.49
N PHE A 16 11.18 11.71 -3.98
CA PHE A 16 9.77 12.06 -3.85
C PHE A 16 9.30 11.80 -2.42
N ALA A 17 8.15 12.36 -2.03
CA ALA A 17 7.51 11.96 -0.77
C ALA A 17 7.25 10.45 -0.75
N GLU A 18 7.58 9.79 0.36
CA GLU A 18 7.35 8.34 0.48
C GLU A 18 5.86 7.99 0.31
N ASN A 19 5.60 6.86 -0.31
CA ASN A 19 4.23 6.39 -0.60
C ASN A 19 3.37 7.38 -1.43
N SER A 20 3.99 8.35 -2.15
CA SER A 20 3.28 9.26 -3.04
C SER A 20 2.99 8.62 -4.40
N LEU A 21 1.85 8.98 -5.01
CA LEU A 21 1.54 8.52 -6.37
C LEU A 21 2.57 9.00 -7.38
N GLN A 22 3.14 10.20 -7.19
CA GLN A 22 4.22 10.74 -8.01
C GLN A 22 5.46 9.84 -7.97
N GLY A 23 5.86 9.38 -6.78
CA GLY A 23 7.00 8.48 -6.62
C GLY A 23 6.79 7.14 -7.32
N PHE A 24 5.60 6.55 -7.21
CA PHE A 24 5.28 5.29 -7.90
C PHE A 24 5.19 5.46 -9.42
N LYS A 25 4.56 6.52 -9.92
CA LYS A 25 4.53 6.82 -11.35
C LYS A 25 5.95 6.92 -11.92
N TYR A 26 6.81 7.67 -11.24
CA TYR A 26 8.20 7.81 -11.64
C TYR A 26 8.94 6.46 -11.66
N ALA A 27 8.77 5.63 -10.63
CA ALA A 27 9.39 4.31 -10.55
C ALA A 27 8.95 3.41 -11.74
N VAL A 28 7.66 3.38 -12.04
CA VAL A 28 7.10 2.63 -13.18
C VAL A 28 7.66 3.14 -14.51
N GLU A 29 7.67 4.44 -14.73
CA GLU A 29 8.13 5.06 -15.98
C GLU A 29 9.64 4.90 -16.22
N HIS A 30 10.42 4.68 -15.14
CA HIS A 30 11.87 4.52 -15.20
C HIS A 30 12.33 3.07 -15.01
N GLY A 31 11.44 2.10 -15.23
CA GLY A 31 11.79 0.69 -15.34
C GLY A 31 12.07 0.00 -14.01
N ALA A 32 11.41 0.40 -12.94
CA ALA A 32 11.43 -0.37 -11.69
C ALA A 32 10.91 -1.79 -11.96
N GLU A 33 11.63 -2.80 -11.47
CA GLU A 33 11.23 -4.22 -11.60
C GLU A 33 10.11 -4.57 -10.64
N GLY A 34 9.99 -3.85 -9.52
CA GLY A 34 8.94 -4.01 -8.54
C GLY A 34 8.72 -2.75 -7.72
N VAL A 35 7.57 -2.68 -7.06
CA VAL A 35 7.22 -1.64 -6.09
C VAL A 35 6.77 -2.28 -4.79
N GLU A 36 7.09 -1.61 -3.70
CA GLU A 36 6.64 -1.98 -2.36
C GLU A 36 5.94 -0.79 -1.72
N PHE A 37 4.87 -1.03 -0.99
CA PHE A 37 4.10 -0.01 -0.29
C PHE A 37 3.28 -0.58 0.87
N ASP A 38 2.87 0.33 1.75
CA ASP A 38 2.23 0.04 3.02
C ASP A 38 0.76 0.44 3.02
N VAL A 39 -0.11 -0.33 3.69
CA VAL A 39 -1.56 -0.11 3.67
C VAL A 39 -2.15 -0.09 5.09
N HIS A 40 -3.00 0.91 5.34
CA HIS A 40 -3.88 1.06 6.49
C HIS A 40 -5.34 1.25 6.08
N LEU A 41 -6.27 1.18 7.03
CA LEU A 41 -7.67 1.57 6.83
C LEU A 41 -8.00 2.91 7.52
N THR A 42 -8.78 3.71 6.83
CA THR A 42 -9.49 4.85 7.45
C THR A 42 -10.58 4.37 8.42
N LYS A 43 -11.17 5.31 9.17
CA LYS A 43 -12.31 5.06 10.07
C LYS A 43 -13.50 4.41 9.36
N ASP A 44 -13.78 4.85 8.14
CA ASP A 44 -14.84 4.33 7.27
C ASP A 44 -14.37 3.20 6.34
N LYS A 45 -13.24 2.55 6.71
CA LYS A 45 -12.74 1.31 6.07
C LYS A 45 -12.27 1.45 4.63
N VAL A 46 -11.77 2.62 4.25
CA VAL A 46 -11.16 2.81 2.94
C VAL A 46 -9.65 2.57 3.02
N PRO A 47 -9.06 1.71 2.15
CA PRO A 47 -7.61 1.47 2.16
C PRO A 47 -6.83 2.68 1.66
N VAL A 48 -5.83 3.12 2.44
CA VAL A 48 -4.91 4.22 2.12
C VAL A 48 -3.47 3.73 2.14
N VAL A 49 -2.60 4.41 1.38
CA VAL A 49 -1.18 4.06 1.26
C VAL A 49 -0.37 4.95 2.19
N MET A 50 0.16 4.38 3.25
CA MET A 50 0.99 5.06 4.25
C MET A 50 1.72 4.04 5.13
N HIS A 51 2.95 4.37 5.54
CA HIS A 51 3.74 3.48 6.40
C HIS A 51 3.35 3.56 7.87
N ASP A 52 3.31 4.78 8.43
CA ASP A 52 3.05 5.00 9.85
C ASP A 52 1.54 4.89 10.16
N GLU A 53 1.22 4.51 11.37
CA GLU A 53 -0.15 4.48 11.88
C GLU A 53 -0.75 5.89 12.04
N THR A 54 0.13 6.91 12.06
CA THR A 54 -0.22 8.33 12.26
C THR A 54 0.20 9.19 11.07
N LEU A 55 -0.45 10.34 10.95
CA LEU A 55 -0.23 11.31 9.87
C LEU A 55 1.02 12.19 10.08
N ASP A 56 1.54 12.23 11.32
CA ASP A 56 2.42 13.28 11.84
C ASP A 56 3.75 13.43 11.07
N ARG A 57 4.37 12.32 10.64
CA ARG A 57 5.72 12.35 10.05
C ARG A 57 5.71 12.74 8.58
N THR A 58 4.71 12.30 7.83
CA THR A 58 4.73 12.36 6.35
C THR A 58 3.69 13.28 5.75
N THR A 59 2.83 13.87 6.60
CA THR A 59 1.79 14.81 6.16
C THR A 59 1.76 16.07 7.01
N ASN A 60 0.94 17.03 6.60
CA ASN A 60 0.62 18.22 7.40
C ASN A 60 -0.49 17.95 8.45
N GLY A 61 -0.97 16.71 8.59
CA GLY A 61 -1.95 16.29 9.59
C GLY A 61 -1.31 15.73 10.84
N THR A 62 -2.12 15.40 11.84
CA THR A 62 -1.71 14.77 13.10
C THR A 62 -2.69 13.68 13.50
N GLY A 63 -2.25 12.72 14.32
CA GLY A 63 -3.11 11.67 14.87
C GLY A 63 -3.22 10.42 14.01
N TYR A 64 -4.04 9.47 14.45
CA TYR A 64 -4.12 8.14 13.85
C TYR A 64 -5.00 8.11 12.59
N ILE A 65 -4.54 7.40 11.56
CA ILE A 65 -5.27 7.18 10.30
C ILE A 65 -6.67 6.61 10.56
N LYS A 66 -6.79 5.63 11.47
CA LYS A 66 -8.04 4.95 11.84
C LYS A 66 -9.13 5.87 12.44
N ASP A 67 -8.76 7.06 12.88
CA ASP A 67 -9.68 8.02 13.50
C ASP A 67 -10.31 9.00 12.50
N TYR A 68 -9.81 9.03 11.26
CA TYR A 68 -10.27 9.88 10.17
C TYR A 68 -11.07 9.09 9.13
N THR A 69 -12.17 9.66 8.67
CA THR A 69 -12.88 9.19 7.47
C THR A 69 -12.09 9.55 6.20
N LEU A 70 -12.45 8.94 5.06
CA LEU A 70 -11.86 9.26 3.77
C LEU A 70 -11.92 10.77 3.47
N ASN A 71 -13.08 11.39 3.68
CA ASN A 71 -13.28 12.82 3.40
C ASN A 71 -12.42 13.72 4.29
N GLU A 72 -12.13 13.30 5.50
CA GLU A 72 -11.26 14.03 6.43
C GLU A 72 -9.78 13.84 6.08
N ILE A 73 -9.34 12.58 5.85
CA ILE A 73 -7.93 12.27 5.61
C ILE A 73 -7.43 12.87 4.29
N ARG A 74 -8.30 13.02 3.28
CA ARG A 74 -7.97 13.62 1.97
C ARG A 74 -7.72 15.13 2.03
N LYS A 75 -7.98 15.78 3.16
CA LYS A 75 -7.62 17.18 3.39
C LYS A 75 -6.17 17.36 3.84
N PHE A 76 -5.52 16.29 4.27
CA PHE A 76 -4.10 16.29 4.61
C PHE A 76 -3.27 15.97 3.38
N HIS A 77 -2.07 16.55 3.32
CA HIS A 77 -1.18 16.48 2.16
C HIS A 77 0.19 15.98 2.57
N LEU A 78 0.76 15.17 1.71
CA LEU A 78 2.16 14.78 1.77
C LEU A 78 3.07 15.99 1.50
N GLU A 79 4.36 15.86 1.74
CA GLU A 79 5.37 16.91 1.52
C GLU A 79 5.35 17.48 0.10
N ASN A 80 5.03 16.67 -0.91
CA ASN A 80 4.92 17.09 -2.32
C ASN A 80 3.56 17.73 -2.68
N GLY A 81 2.66 17.92 -1.70
CA GLY A 81 1.33 18.52 -1.89
C GLY A 81 0.24 17.56 -2.36
N GLU A 82 0.56 16.28 -2.61
CA GLU A 82 -0.47 15.28 -2.90
C GLU A 82 -1.29 14.96 -1.65
N PRO A 83 -2.60 14.71 -1.78
CA PRO A 83 -3.38 14.17 -0.68
C PRO A 83 -2.92 12.76 -0.34
N VAL A 84 -3.21 12.28 0.88
CA VAL A 84 -2.93 10.88 1.28
C VAL A 84 -3.49 9.93 0.21
N PRO A 85 -2.67 9.08 -0.42
CA PRO A 85 -3.10 8.26 -1.55
C PRO A 85 -4.06 7.14 -1.13
N LEU A 86 -5.04 6.86 -1.98
CA LEU A 86 -5.87 5.66 -1.87
C LEU A 86 -5.16 4.46 -2.51
N LEU A 87 -5.38 3.28 -1.96
CA LEU A 87 -4.89 2.05 -2.57
C LEU A 87 -5.47 1.86 -3.99
N SER A 88 -6.73 2.24 -4.22
CA SER A 88 -7.35 2.19 -5.55
C SER A 88 -6.63 3.10 -6.57
N GLU A 89 -6.24 4.32 -6.17
CA GLU A 89 -5.48 5.23 -7.05
C GLU A 89 -4.10 4.64 -7.42
N LEU A 90 -3.44 3.97 -6.47
CA LEU A 90 -2.18 3.29 -6.74
C LEU A 90 -2.39 2.07 -7.66
N PHE A 91 -3.41 1.27 -7.43
CA PHE A 91 -3.72 0.12 -8.28
C PHE A 91 -4.03 0.54 -9.73
N GLU A 92 -4.69 1.68 -9.95
CA GLU A 92 -4.87 2.26 -11.31
C GLU A 92 -3.53 2.52 -12.03
N ILE A 93 -2.50 2.92 -11.29
CA ILE A 93 -1.16 3.16 -11.85
C ILE A 93 -0.44 1.84 -12.17
N LEU A 94 -0.62 0.83 -11.32
CA LEU A 94 0.16 -0.41 -11.36
C LEU A 94 -0.47 -1.50 -12.24
N GLN A 95 -1.79 -1.45 -12.50
CA GLN A 95 -2.45 -2.45 -13.33
C GLN A 95 -1.87 -2.49 -14.74
N ASP A 96 -1.87 -3.68 -15.36
CA ASP A 96 -1.34 -3.97 -16.69
C ASP A 96 0.15 -3.64 -16.90
N LYS A 97 0.89 -3.38 -15.82
CA LYS A 97 2.34 -3.14 -15.87
C LYS A 97 3.10 -4.43 -15.59
N ASP A 98 4.17 -4.64 -16.35
CA ASP A 98 5.09 -5.76 -16.14
C ASP A 98 6.05 -5.44 -14.99
N LEU A 99 5.53 -5.53 -13.77
CA LEU A 99 6.30 -5.29 -12.54
C LEU A 99 5.74 -6.14 -11.38
N TYR A 100 6.60 -6.42 -10.41
CA TYR A 100 6.23 -7.11 -9.19
C TYR A 100 5.68 -6.13 -8.15
N ILE A 101 4.71 -6.56 -7.35
CA ILE A 101 4.08 -5.74 -6.31
C ILE A 101 4.24 -6.44 -4.97
N ASN A 102 4.79 -5.76 -3.98
CA ASN A 102 4.75 -6.14 -2.57
C ASN A 102 3.86 -5.17 -1.80
N LEU A 103 2.72 -5.65 -1.33
CA LEU A 103 1.79 -4.90 -0.51
C LEU A 103 1.95 -5.34 0.95
N GLU A 104 2.39 -4.43 1.83
CA GLU A 104 2.54 -4.70 3.25
C GLU A 104 1.31 -4.23 4.04
N PHE A 105 0.71 -5.15 4.79
CA PHE A 105 -0.30 -4.82 5.79
C PHE A 105 0.39 -4.30 7.07
N LYS A 106 0.18 -3.05 7.42
CA LYS A 106 0.75 -2.43 8.63
C LYS A 106 -0.13 -2.69 9.86
N THR A 107 -0.23 -3.95 10.26
CA THR A 107 -1.13 -4.43 11.33
C THR A 107 -0.41 -4.92 12.59
N ASN A 108 0.89 -4.66 12.69
CA ASN A 108 1.71 -5.12 13.80
C ASN A 108 1.53 -4.31 15.09
N LYS A 109 1.20 -3.02 15.01
CA LYS A 109 0.89 -2.17 16.16
C LYS A 109 -0.61 -1.95 16.34
N ILE A 110 -1.31 -1.66 15.25
CA ILE A 110 -2.78 -1.49 15.24
C ILE A 110 -3.33 -2.47 14.21
N HIS A 111 -4.24 -3.34 14.65
CA HIS A 111 -4.96 -4.22 13.74
C HIS A 111 -6.19 -3.49 13.20
N ASP A 112 -6.12 -3.08 11.94
CA ASP A 112 -7.26 -2.52 11.21
C ASP A 112 -8.26 -3.62 10.86
N VAL A 113 -9.28 -3.79 11.70
CA VAL A 113 -10.25 -4.89 11.57
C VAL A 113 -10.90 -4.92 10.19
N GLY A 114 -10.76 -6.05 9.50
CA GLY A 114 -11.32 -6.29 8.17
C GLY A 114 -10.41 -5.90 7.01
N ILE A 115 -9.21 -5.38 7.27
CA ILE A 115 -8.27 -4.95 6.23
C ILE A 115 -7.96 -6.07 5.23
N GLU A 116 -7.84 -7.30 5.70
CA GLU A 116 -7.50 -8.46 4.87
C GLU A 116 -8.57 -8.70 3.79
N ALA A 117 -9.84 -8.76 4.19
CA ALA A 117 -10.95 -8.99 3.27
C ALA A 117 -11.14 -7.81 2.29
N ILE A 118 -11.03 -6.59 2.80
CA ILE A 118 -11.22 -5.36 2.00
C ILE A 118 -10.14 -5.26 0.94
N VAL A 119 -8.87 -5.41 1.31
CA VAL A 119 -7.73 -5.28 0.38
C VAL A 119 -7.71 -6.41 -0.64
N LEU A 120 -7.92 -7.66 -0.22
CA LEU A 120 -8.00 -8.80 -1.14
C LEU A 120 -9.17 -8.66 -2.13
N SER A 121 -10.33 -8.16 -1.68
CA SER A 121 -11.48 -7.90 -2.54
C SER A 121 -11.21 -6.76 -3.54
N LEU A 122 -10.54 -5.69 -3.08
CA LEU A 122 -10.17 -4.59 -3.95
C LEU A 122 -9.15 -5.04 -5.02
N ALA A 123 -8.14 -5.81 -4.64
CA ALA A 123 -7.12 -6.30 -5.57
C ALA A 123 -7.71 -7.14 -6.72
N LYS A 124 -8.78 -7.90 -6.46
CA LYS A 124 -9.48 -8.69 -7.49
C LYS A 124 -10.20 -7.87 -8.56
N GLN A 125 -10.37 -6.58 -8.36
CA GLN A 125 -11.01 -5.68 -9.33
C GLN A 125 -10.02 -5.16 -10.39
N TYR A 126 -8.73 -5.41 -10.22
CA TYR A 126 -7.65 -4.95 -11.09
C TYR A 126 -6.92 -6.14 -11.72
N HIS A 127 -6.31 -5.92 -12.87
CA HIS A 127 -5.48 -6.92 -13.54
C HIS A 127 -3.99 -6.60 -13.29
N PHE A 128 -3.28 -7.53 -12.66
CA PHE A 128 -1.83 -7.44 -12.44
C PHE A 128 -1.12 -8.53 -13.24
N VAL A 129 -0.04 -8.18 -13.94
CA VAL A 129 0.74 -9.11 -14.78
C VAL A 129 1.38 -10.21 -13.92
N HIS A 130 1.89 -9.84 -12.74
CA HIS A 130 2.39 -10.78 -11.75
C HIS A 130 1.47 -10.83 -10.52
N PRO A 131 1.35 -11.97 -9.84
CA PRO A 131 0.63 -12.04 -8.57
C PRO A 131 1.18 -11.05 -7.55
N ILE A 132 0.29 -10.38 -6.81
CA ILE A 132 0.70 -9.52 -5.68
C ILE A 132 1.29 -10.41 -4.58
N ILE A 133 2.42 -9.98 -4.02
CA ILE A 133 2.98 -10.52 -2.78
C ILE A 133 2.37 -9.72 -1.62
N PHE A 134 1.56 -10.36 -0.82
CA PHE A 134 1.01 -9.76 0.40
C PHE A 134 1.92 -10.07 1.57
N SER A 135 2.45 -9.04 2.21
CA SER A 135 3.36 -9.19 3.35
C SER A 135 2.84 -8.53 4.62
N SER A 136 3.32 -8.97 5.76
CA SER A 136 3.05 -8.34 7.06
C SER A 136 4.01 -8.88 8.11
N PHE A 137 4.44 -8.02 9.05
CA PHE A 137 5.11 -8.44 10.29
C PHE A 137 4.13 -8.99 11.34
N ASN A 138 2.84 -9.07 11.02
CA ASN A 138 1.82 -9.71 11.84
C ASN A 138 1.39 -11.04 11.20
N CYS A 139 1.93 -12.16 11.68
CA CYS A 139 1.59 -13.49 11.17
C CYS A 139 0.08 -13.80 11.22
N GLN A 140 -0.68 -13.20 12.15
CA GLN A 140 -2.11 -13.45 12.24
C GLN A 140 -2.85 -12.83 11.05
N THR A 141 -2.43 -11.66 10.58
CA THR A 141 -2.95 -11.03 9.35
C THR A 141 -2.78 -11.95 8.16
N LEU A 142 -1.57 -12.51 7.96
CA LEU A 142 -1.31 -13.43 6.84
C LEU A 142 -2.13 -14.71 6.94
N LYS A 143 -2.30 -15.26 8.15
CA LYS A 143 -3.20 -16.42 8.37
C LYS A 143 -4.65 -16.09 8.06
N ASN A 144 -5.10 -14.88 8.37
CA ASN A 144 -6.45 -14.43 8.02
C ASN A 144 -6.59 -14.28 6.50
N CYS A 145 -5.63 -13.66 5.83
CA CYS A 145 -5.60 -13.58 4.37
C CYS A 145 -5.65 -14.97 3.72
N GLN A 146 -4.84 -15.90 4.20
CA GLN A 146 -4.77 -17.27 3.68
C GLN A 146 -6.11 -18.03 3.82
N LYS A 147 -6.88 -17.76 4.89
CA LYS A 147 -8.22 -18.31 5.05
C LYS A 147 -9.23 -17.75 4.06
N ILE A 148 -9.04 -16.49 3.64
CA ILE A 148 -9.92 -15.80 2.68
C ILE A 148 -9.57 -16.22 1.26
N ASP A 149 -8.28 -16.27 0.94
CA ASP A 149 -7.78 -16.65 -0.38
C ASP A 149 -6.42 -17.37 -0.27
N ALA A 150 -6.44 -18.68 -0.27
CA ALA A 150 -5.23 -19.51 -0.13
C ALA A 150 -4.34 -19.53 -1.39
N GLN A 151 -4.79 -18.95 -2.50
CA GLN A 151 -4.06 -18.99 -3.78
C GLN A 151 -3.12 -17.80 -3.98
N GLN A 152 -3.22 -16.76 -3.13
CA GLN A 152 -2.35 -15.61 -3.19
C GLN A 152 -0.96 -15.91 -2.61
N GLN A 153 0.02 -15.05 -2.95
CA GLN A 153 1.37 -15.13 -2.41
C GLN A 153 1.47 -14.36 -1.09
N TYR A 154 1.90 -15.01 -0.03
CA TYR A 154 2.05 -14.43 1.29
C TYR A 154 3.48 -14.53 1.78
N CYS A 155 4.03 -13.44 2.34
CA CYS A 155 5.39 -13.35 2.85
C CYS A 155 5.39 -12.72 4.26
N PHE A 156 6.17 -13.33 5.16
CA PHE A 156 6.42 -12.80 6.51
C PHE A 156 7.75 -12.05 6.56
#